data_73a4a4dd124f61663c42f16b869e07e0
#
_entry.id   73a4a4dd124f61663c42f16b869e07e0
#
_cell.length_a   1.000
_cell.length_b   1.000
_cell.length_c   1.000
_cell.angle_alpha   90.00
_cell.angle_beta   90.00
_cell.angle_gamma   90.00
#
_symmetry.space_group_name_H-M   'P 1'
#
loop_
_entity.id
_entity.type
_entity.pdbx_description
1 polymer ?
#
loop_
_entity_poly.entity_id
_entity_poly.type
_entity_poly.pdbx_seq_one_letter_code
_entity_poly.pdbx_strand_id
1 'polypeptide(L)'
;CSSSATVKGTIKVGGVAGQTIFGATLTACYATGNVNIEIDRTQDISGGGLVGFNDGISLLSCYATGNVTSTGSSTGHVHIGGFLGDNYITVTACYWKNNHEQGIGYNNKVTEATKVDGTDVTWQKAVDAMNTALQTAGSKWRYELNGALPTLRKQ
;
A
#
# COMPACT_ATOMS: atom_id res chain seq x y z
N CYS A 1 0.77 1.23 -12.44
CA CYS A 1 1.44 2.46 -11.97
C CYS A 1 2.50 2.10 -10.93
N SER A 2 3.62 2.83 -10.91
CA SER A 2 4.66 2.65 -9.89
C SER A 2 5.27 3.98 -9.47
N SER A 3 5.74 4.04 -8.23
CA SER A 3 6.45 5.18 -7.66
C SER A 3 7.65 4.70 -6.86
N SER A 4 8.81 5.30 -7.11
CA SER A 4 10.04 5.10 -6.32
C SER A 4 10.47 6.39 -5.59
N ALA A 5 9.68 7.44 -5.70
CA ALA A 5 9.97 8.72 -5.07
C ALA A 5 9.80 8.66 -3.55
N THR A 6 10.69 9.32 -2.82
CA THR A 6 10.47 9.63 -1.42
C THR A 6 9.39 10.70 -1.31
N VAL A 7 8.35 10.41 -0.53
CA VAL A 7 7.21 11.31 -0.31
C VAL A 7 7.27 11.87 1.11
N LYS A 8 7.05 13.17 1.26
CA LYS A 8 6.93 13.84 2.55
C LYS A 8 5.61 14.59 2.62
N GLY A 9 4.92 14.51 3.74
CA GLY A 9 3.63 15.17 3.93
C GLY A 9 3.18 15.22 5.38
N THR A 10 1.98 15.76 5.65
CA THR A 10 1.54 16.09 7.01
C THR A 10 0.26 15.42 7.46
N ILE A 11 -0.71 15.18 6.59
CA ILE A 11 -2.06 14.74 6.98
C ILE A 11 -2.41 13.38 6.36
N LYS A 12 -2.47 13.31 5.02
CA LYS A 12 -2.76 12.09 4.27
C LYS A 12 -1.63 11.83 3.31
N VAL A 13 -0.81 10.85 3.61
CA VAL A 13 0.46 10.63 2.92
C VAL A 13 0.61 9.19 2.45
N GLY A 14 0.89 9.01 1.17
CA GLY A 14 1.14 7.70 0.59
C GLY A 14 2.09 7.78 -0.60
N GLY A 15 2.79 6.69 -0.89
CA GLY A 15 3.79 6.63 -1.95
C GLY A 15 3.22 6.76 -3.38
N VAL A 16 1.94 6.43 -3.57
CA VAL A 16 1.20 6.61 -4.83
C VAL A 16 0.12 7.67 -4.69
N ALA A 17 -0.64 7.67 -3.59
CA ALA A 17 -1.71 8.63 -3.37
C ALA A 17 -1.84 8.98 -1.88
N GLY A 18 -2.05 10.26 -1.57
CA GLY A 18 -2.38 10.69 -0.21
C GLY A 18 -3.79 10.27 0.20
N GLN A 19 -4.75 10.45 -0.68
CA GLN A 19 -6.14 10.06 -0.49
C GLN A 19 -6.76 9.54 -1.78
N THR A 20 -7.64 8.55 -1.65
CA THR A 20 -8.49 8.04 -2.74
C THR A 20 -9.94 8.08 -2.33
N ILE A 21 -10.79 8.57 -3.22
CA ILE A 21 -12.24 8.68 -3.03
C ILE A 21 -12.99 8.19 -4.28
N PHE A 22 -14.14 7.56 -4.09
CA PHE A 22 -15.14 7.10 -5.09
C PHE A 22 -14.71 6.46 -6.41
N GLY A 23 -15.17 5.23 -6.60
CA GLY A 23 -15.58 4.68 -7.90
C GLY A 23 -14.47 4.14 -8.82
N ALA A 24 -13.22 4.13 -8.41
CA ALA A 24 -12.12 3.57 -9.21
C ALA A 24 -11.55 2.29 -8.59
N THR A 25 -10.74 1.57 -9.36
CA THR A 25 -9.92 0.46 -8.86
C THR A 25 -8.45 0.79 -9.09
N LEU A 26 -7.64 0.69 -8.05
CA LEU A 26 -6.20 0.76 -8.18
C LEU A 26 -5.67 -0.65 -8.42
N THR A 27 -5.31 -0.93 -9.67
CA THR A 27 -4.88 -2.26 -10.11
C THR A 27 -3.43 -2.26 -10.53
N ALA A 28 -2.66 -3.27 -10.08
CA ALA A 28 -1.27 -3.45 -10.46
C ALA A 28 -0.43 -2.18 -10.22
N CYS A 29 -0.44 -1.68 -9.00
CA CYS A 29 0.33 -0.49 -8.62
C CYS A 29 1.28 -0.82 -7.47
N TYR A 30 2.43 -0.16 -7.42
CA TYR A 30 3.36 -0.33 -6.32
C TYR A 30 4.15 0.93 -5.98
N ALA A 31 4.58 1.01 -4.72
CA ALA A 31 5.47 2.04 -4.23
C ALA A 31 6.69 1.43 -3.53
N THR A 32 7.87 1.91 -3.91
CA THR A 32 9.16 1.48 -3.31
C THR A 32 9.89 2.60 -2.59
N GLY A 33 9.46 3.85 -2.78
CA GLY A 33 10.00 5.02 -2.12
C GLY A 33 9.54 5.15 -0.66
N ASN A 34 10.35 5.79 0.16
CA ASN A 34 10.02 6.05 1.56
C ASN A 34 8.92 7.09 1.71
N VAL A 35 8.12 6.94 2.76
CA VAL A 35 7.06 7.88 3.14
C VAL A 35 7.39 8.48 4.50
N ASN A 36 7.55 9.79 4.56
CA ASN A 36 7.88 10.53 5.77
C ASN A 36 6.72 11.46 6.16
N ILE A 37 6.18 11.28 7.36
CA ILE A 37 5.01 12.00 7.83
C ILE A 37 5.43 12.96 8.95
N GLU A 38 5.27 14.26 8.73
CA GLU A 38 5.36 15.27 9.79
C GLU A 38 3.96 15.49 10.36
N ILE A 39 3.68 14.90 11.51
CA ILE A 39 2.33 14.90 12.10
C ILE A 39 1.91 16.32 12.48
N ASP A 40 0.79 16.78 11.94
CA ASP A 40 0.11 18.00 12.38
C ASP A 40 -0.62 17.73 13.70
N ARG A 41 -0.42 18.61 14.68
CA ARG A 41 -0.91 18.44 16.06
C ARG A 41 -2.43 18.43 16.19
N THR A 42 -3.15 18.96 15.23
CA THR A 42 -4.59 19.22 15.32
C THR A 42 -5.44 18.40 14.35
N GLN A 43 -4.80 17.58 13.50
CA GLN A 43 -5.47 16.86 12.43
C GLN A 43 -5.45 15.34 12.64
N ASP A 44 -6.42 14.66 12.03
CA ASP A 44 -6.35 13.22 11.84
C ASP A 44 -5.32 12.88 10.78
N ILE A 45 -4.46 11.94 11.10
CA ILE A 45 -3.30 11.57 10.28
C ILE A 45 -3.50 10.18 9.71
N SER A 46 -3.35 10.05 8.40
CA SER A 46 -3.39 8.76 7.70
C SER A 46 -2.14 8.61 6.84
N GLY A 47 -1.31 7.64 7.14
CA GLY A 47 -0.07 7.39 6.42
C GLY A 47 0.11 5.94 6.01
N GLY A 48 0.46 5.71 4.76
CA GLY A 48 0.71 4.37 4.25
C GLY A 48 1.79 4.32 3.18
N GLY A 49 2.43 3.18 3.03
CA GLY A 49 3.45 2.99 2.00
C GLY A 49 2.91 3.15 0.58
N LEU A 50 1.65 2.78 0.32
CA LEU A 50 0.99 2.97 -0.96
C LEU A 50 0.00 4.14 -0.95
N VAL A 51 -0.98 4.10 -0.04
CA VAL A 51 -2.03 5.13 0.07
C VAL A 51 -2.19 5.54 1.53
N GLY A 52 -2.36 6.85 1.77
CA GLY A 52 -2.63 7.36 3.12
C GLY A 52 -4.05 7.03 3.58
N PHE A 53 -5.05 7.47 2.86
CA PHE A 53 -6.47 7.30 3.20
C PHE A 53 -7.27 6.73 2.01
N ASN A 54 -7.77 5.52 2.15
CA ASN A 54 -8.55 4.84 1.11
C ASN A 54 -10.04 4.75 1.49
N ASP A 55 -10.86 5.62 0.90
CA ASP A 55 -12.30 5.70 1.11
C ASP A 55 -13.09 5.67 -0.20
N GLY A 56 -12.80 4.74 -1.07
CA GLY A 56 -13.62 4.67 -2.27
C GLY A 56 -13.09 3.85 -3.42
N ILE A 57 -11.87 3.32 -3.33
CA ILE A 57 -11.33 2.49 -4.41
C ILE A 57 -10.93 1.11 -3.90
N SER A 58 -11.28 0.09 -4.68
CA SER A 58 -10.77 -1.26 -4.46
C SER A 58 -9.30 -1.35 -4.89
N LEU A 59 -8.50 -2.01 -4.08
CA LEU A 59 -7.09 -2.27 -4.35
C LEU A 59 -6.91 -3.72 -4.81
N LEU A 60 -6.32 -3.90 -5.98
CA LEU A 60 -6.09 -5.22 -6.58
C LEU A 60 -4.64 -5.37 -6.99
N SER A 61 -3.97 -6.38 -6.43
CA SER A 61 -2.60 -6.75 -6.78
C SER A 61 -1.64 -5.57 -6.71
N CYS A 62 -1.56 -4.94 -5.55
CA CYS A 62 -0.69 -3.81 -5.27
C CYS A 62 0.32 -4.16 -4.18
N TYR A 63 1.47 -3.48 -4.15
CA TYR A 63 2.40 -3.65 -3.04
C TYR A 63 3.15 -2.37 -2.65
N ALA A 64 3.70 -2.37 -1.44
CA ALA A 64 4.57 -1.30 -0.93
C ALA A 64 5.79 -1.86 -0.19
N THR A 65 6.96 -1.26 -0.40
CA THR A 65 8.21 -1.67 0.27
C THR A 65 9.00 -0.52 0.89
N GLY A 66 8.70 0.73 0.53
CA GLY A 66 9.35 1.88 1.15
C GLY A 66 9.01 1.98 2.65
N ASN A 67 9.98 2.37 3.46
CA ASN A 67 9.77 2.59 4.87
C ASN A 67 8.81 3.76 5.12
N VAL A 68 7.92 3.58 6.09
CA VAL A 68 6.99 4.63 6.52
C VAL A 68 7.43 5.10 7.89
N THR A 69 7.75 6.38 8.01
CA THR A 69 8.22 7.01 9.25
C THR A 69 7.37 8.21 9.59
N SER A 70 7.23 8.50 10.87
CA SER A 70 6.48 9.66 11.35
C SER A 70 7.23 10.38 12.47
N THR A 71 7.06 11.70 12.53
CA THR A 71 7.58 12.55 13.58
C THR A 71 6.47 13.46 14.12
N GLY A 72 6.47 13.69 15.44
CA GLY A 72 5.45 14.48 16.10
C GLY A 72 4.30 13.63 16.67
N SER A 73 3.28 14.31 17.15
CA SER A 73 2.06 13.72 17.71
C SER A 73 0.86 14.58 17.40
N SER A 74 -0.33 13.96 17.32
CA SER A 74 -1.59 14.68 17.14
C SER A 74 -2.53 14.43 18.31
N THR A 75 -3.45 15.38 18.56
CA THR A 75 -4.62 15.20 19.43
C THR A 75 -5.75 14.47 18.71
N GLY A 76 -5.73 14.39 17.38
CA GLY A 76 -6.61 13.60 16.55
C GLY A 76 -6.19 12.13 16.44
N HIS A 77 -6.82 11.40 15.54
CA HIS A 77 -6.45 10.03 15.25
C HIS A 77 -5.17 9.95 14.42
N VAL A 78 -4.31 9.00 14.71
CA VAL A 78 -3.09 8.74 13.94
C VAL A 78 -3.09 7.30 13.49
N HIS A 79 -3.32 7.08 12.20
CA HIS A 79 -3.35 5.75 11.60
C HIS A 79 -2.23 5.62 10.56
N ILE A 80 -1.25 4.81 10.87
CA ILE A 80 -0.07 4.59 10.02
C ILE A 80 0.13 3.09 9.82
N GLY A 81 0.25 2.70 8.57
CA GLY A 81 0.51 1.31 8.18
C GLY A 81 1.59 1.19 7.11
N GLY A 82 2.19 0.03 7.00
CA GLY A 82 3.21 -0.25 6.00
C GLY A 82 2.70 -0.22 4.56
N PHE A 83 1.39 -0.36 4.36
CA PHE A 83 0.71 -0.36 3.07
C PHE A 83 -0.34 0.75 2.96
N LEU A 84 -1.31 0.80 3.88
CA LEU A 84 -2.35 1.84 3.96
C LEU A 84 -2.40 2.46 5.36
N GLY A 85 -2.74 3.74 5.45
CA GLY A 85 -3.07 4.39 6.72
C GLY A 85 -4.48 4.00 7.18
N ASP A 86 -5.49 4.47 6.49
CA ASP A 86 -6.90 4.11 6.69
C ASP A 86 -7.45 3.36 5.49
N ASN A 87 -8.31 2.37 5.75
CA ASN A 87 -8.95 1.59 4.70
C ASN A 87 -10.43 1.30 5.00
N TYR A 88 -11.29 1.68 4.07
CA TYR A 88 -12.73 1.45 4.12
C TYR A 88 -13.25 0.56 2.99
N ILE A 89 -12.37 0.09 2.09
CA ILE A 89 -12.75 -0.66 0.88
C ILE A 89 -11.96 -1.97 0.79
N THR A 90 -12.38 -2.85 -0.10
CA THR A 90 -11.78 -4.18 -0.29
C THR A 90 -10.33 -4.09 -0.81
N VAL A 91 -9.48 -4.89 -0.21
CA VAL A 91 -8.07 -5.09 -0.59
C VAL A 91 -7.90 -6.55 -1.01
N THR A 92 -7.40 -6.80 -2.21
CA THR A 92 -7.26 -8.14 -2.77
C THR A 92 -5.85 -8.38 -3.31
N ALA A 93 -5.21 -9.47 -2.89
CA ALA A 93 -3.86 -9.85 -3.30
C ALA A 93 -2.86 -8.68 -3.22
N CYS A 94 -2.87 -7.97 -2.11
CA CYS A 94 -1.97 -6.85 -1.85
C CYS A 94 -0.94 -7.21 -0.77
N TYR A 95 0.27 -6.71 -0.94
CA TYR A 95 1.43 -7.12 -0.14
C TYR A 95 2.27 -5.93 0.32
N TRP A 96 3.00 -6.13 1.41
CA TRP A 96 3.92 -5.12 1.90
C TRP A 96 5.14 -5.75 2.60
N LYS A 97 6.25 -5.02 2.60
CA LYS A 97 7.47 -5.39 3.31
C LYS A 97 8.26 -4.13 3.64
N ASN A 98 8.17 -3.67 4.88
CA ASN A 98 8.93 -2.52 5.36
C ASN A 98 9.06 -2.55 6.89
N ASN A 99 9.35 -1.39 7.51
CA ASN A 99 9.58 -1.23 8.93
C ASN A 99 8.33 -1.35 9.82
N HIS A 100 7.12 -1.43 9.24
CA HIS A 100 5.89 -1.57 10.03
C HIS A 100 5.51 -3.03 10.29
N GLU A 101 4.90 -3.28 11.45
CA GLU A 101 4.34 -4.59 11.80
C GLU A 101 2.91 -4.76 11.28
N GLN A 102 2.18 -3.66 11.10
CA GLN A 102 0.84 -3.65 10.53
C GLN A 102 0.87 -3.10 9.10
N GLY A 103 0.18 -3.77 8.19
CA GLY A 103 0.02 -3.31 6.80
C GLY A 103 -0.96 -2.14 6.69
N ILE A 104 -2.02 -2.15 7.50
CA ILE A 104 -3.08 -1.15 7.50
C ILE A 104 -3.22 -0.60 8.91
N GLY A 105 -3.09 0.72 9.07
CA GLY A 105 -3.17 1.39 10.37
C GLY A 105 -4.56 1.31 10.99
N TYR A 106 -5.59 1.61 10.21
CA TYR A 106 -7.00 1.40 10.56
C TYR A 106 -7.73 0.71 9.40
N ASN A 107 -8.31 -0.45 9.67
CA ASN A 107 -9.01 -1.24 8.66
C ASN A 107 -10.48 -1.49 9.05
N ASN A 108 -11.40 -0.91 8.29
CA ASN A 108 -12.83 -1.10 8.46
C ASN A 108 -13.38 -2.28 7.60
N LYS A 109 -12.50 -3.14 7.10
CA LYS A 109 -12.87 -4.30 6.27
C LYS A 109 -12.22 -5.59 6.79
N VAL A 110 -12.78 -6.71 6.35
CA VAL A 110 -12.26 -8.06 6.70
C VAL A 110 -11.00 -8.40 5.92
N THR A 111 -10.85 -7.83 4.72
CA THR A 111 -9.70 -8.09 3.83
C THR A 111 -8.51 -7.22 4.23
N GLU A 112 -7.31 -7.82 4.26
CA GLU A 112 -6.07 -7.18 4.66
C GLU A 112 -4.97 -7.34 3.60
N ALA A 113 -3.96 -6.49 3.68
CA ALA A 113 -2.71 -6.71 2.97
C ALA A 113 -1.86 -7.75 3.71
N THR A 114 -1.07 -8.52 2.98
CA THR A 114 -0.23 -9.59 3.52
C THR A 114 1.23 -9.16 3.62
N LYS A 115 1.85 -9.36 4.78
CA LYS A 115 3.29 -9.10 4.97
C LYS A 115 4.13 -10.14 4.23
N VAL A 116 5.09 -9.68 3.46
CA VAL A 116 6.13 -10.55 2.90
C VAL A 116 7.25 -10.67 3.95
N ASP A 117 7.34 -11.84 4.58
CA ASP A 117 8.31 -12.12 5.64
C ASP A 117 9.60 -12.80 5.12
N GLY A 118 9.57 -13.33 3.92
CA GLY A 118 10.69 -14.01 3.26
C GLY A 118 10.81 -15.50 3.60
N THR A 119 9.94 -16.03 4.45
CA THR A 119 9.87 -17.45 4.83
C THR A 119 8.54 -18.08 4.41
N ASP A 120 7.47 -17.80 5.12
CA ASP A 120 6.14 -18.32 4.82
C ASP A 120 5.51 -17.61 3.62
N VAL A 121 5.68 -16.29 3.55
CA VAL A 121 5.25 -15.46 2.42
C VAL A 121 6.48 -14.83 1.75
N THR A 122 6.88 -15.42 0.63
CA THR A 122 7.97 -14.90 -0.22
C THR A 122 7.44 -14.00 -1.31
N TRP A 123 8.31 -13.20 -1.93
CA TRP A 123 7.93 -12.42 -3.11
C TRP A 123 7.46 -13.29 -4.28
N GLN A 124 7.99 -14.51 -4.44
CA GLN A 124 7.50 -15.43 -5.49
C GLN A 124 6.05 -15.82 -5.24
N LYS A 125 5.70 -16.22 -4.02
CA LYS A 125 4.31 -16.52 -3.64
C LYS A 125 3.38 -15.31 -3.81
N ALA A 126 3.86 -14.12 -3.45
CA ALA A 126 3.11 -12.88 -3.65
C ALA A 126 2.87 -12.59 -5.15
N VAL A 127 3.89 -12.74 -5.98
CA VAL A 127 3.78 -12.59 -7.45
C VAL A 127 2.77 -13.57 -8.04
N ASP A 128 2.81 -14.83 -7.64
CA ASP A 128 1.89 -15.87 -8.13
C ASP A 128 0.43 -15.53 -7.78
N ALA A 129 0.19 -15.11 -6.53
CA ALA A 129 -1.14 -14.70 -6.08
C ALA A 129 -1.63 -13.41 -6.74
N MET A 130 -0.77 -12.40 -6.87
CA MET A 130 -1.09 -11.14 -7.57
C MET A 130 -1.43 -11.41 -9.04
N ASN A 131 -0.65 -12.26 -9.72
CA ASN A 131 -0.90 -12.61 -11.12
C ASN A 131 -2.18 -13.41 -11.30
N THR A 132 -2.51 -14.31 -10.39
CA THR A 132 -3.79 -15.03 -10.40
C THR A 132 -4.96 -14.06 -10.28
N ALA A 133 -4.89 -13.11 -9.36
CA ALA A 133 -5.93 -12.10 -9.19
C ALA A 133 -6.04 -11.17 -10.40
N LEU A 134 -4.93 -10.75 -11.00
CA LEU A 134 -4.91 -9.94 -12.22
C LEU A 134 -5.49 -10.70 -13.42
N GLN A 135 -5.20 -11.99 -13.55
CA GLN A 135 -5.77 -12.83 -14.60
C GLN A 135 -7.28 -12.97 -14.45
N THR A 136 -7.75 -13.24 -13.24
CA THR A 136 -9.18 -13.34 -12.93
C THR A 136 -9.93 -12.03 -13.24
N ALA A 137 -9.28 -10.89 -13.02
CA ALA A 137 -9.82 -9.58 -13.35
C ALA A 137 -9.68 -9.17 -14.84
N GLY A 138 -9.15 -10.06 -15.70
CA GLY A 138 -8.95 -9.77 -17.13
C GLY A 138 -7.86 -8.73 -17.43
N SER A 139 -6.98 -8.46 -16.48
CA SER A 139 -5.88 -7.52 -16.66
C SER A 139 -4.81 -8.08 -17.60
N LYS A 140 -4.22 -7.22 -18.42
CA LYS A 140 -3.05 -7.55 -19.25
C LYS A 140 -1.71 -7.31 -18.54
N TRP A 141 -1.72 -6.80 -17.32
CA TRP A 141 -0.52 -6.60 -16.53
C TRP A 141 -0.17 -7.87 -15.72
N ARG A 142 1.13 -8.14 -15.64
CA ARG A 142 1.67 -9.20 -14.79
C ARG A 142 2.89 -8.71 -14.04
N TYR A 143 3.09 -9.26 -12.85
CA TYR A 143 4.32 -9.08 -12.10
C TYR A 143 5.33 -10.15 -12.50
N GLU A 144 6.59 -9.76 -12.61
CA GLU A 144 7.75 -10.64 -12.81
C GLU A 144 8.78 -10.38 -11.70
N LEU A 145 9.35 -11.43 -11.14
CA LEU A 145 10.40 -11.34 -10.13
C LEU A 145 11.76 -11.64 -10.78
N ASN A 146 12.34 -10.62 -11.40
CA ASN A 146 13.66 -10.72 -12.06
C ASN A 146 14.80 -10.12 -11.21
N GLY A 147 14.55 -9.86 -9.95
CA GLY A 147 15.47 -9.24 -8.99
C GLY A 147 14.91 -9.33 -7.57
N ALA A 148 15.27 -8.38 -6.72
CA ALA A 148 14.85 -8.36 -5.32
C ALA A 148 13.36 -8.03 -5.13
N LEU A 149 12.76 -7.26 -6.04
CA LEU A 149 11.37 -6.83 -5.97
C LEU A 149 10.62 -7.12 -7.29
N PRO A 150 9.30 -7.36 -7.21
CA PRO A 150 8.48 -7.55 -8.40
C PRO A 150 8.42 -6.30 -9.28
N THR A 151 8.44 -6.47 -10.58
CA THR A 151 8.24 -5.42 -11.57
C THR A 151 7.08 -5.75 -12.48
N LEU A 152 6.43 -4.72 -13.04
CA LEU A 152 5.27 -4.89 -13.92
C LEU A 152 5.67 -5.03 -15.38
N ARG A 153 5.05 -5.98 -16.05
CA ARG A 153 5.11 -6.17 -17.49
C ARG A 153 3.71 -6.26 -18.09
N LYS A 154 3.52 -5.64 -19.24
CA LYS A 154 2.29 -5.78 -20.04
C LYS A 154 2.44 -6.99 -20.97
N GLN A 155 1.45 -7.86 -20.96
CA GLN A 155 1.32 -8.98 -21.91
C GLN A 155 0.59 -8.55 -23.17
#